data_17210e313a2f7e501e319bf9ace9d865
#
_entry.id   17210e313a2f7e501e319bf9ace9d865
#
_cell.length_a   1.000
_cell.length_b   1.000
_cell.length_c   1.000
_cell.angle_alpha   90.00
_cell.angle_beta   90.00
_cell.angle_gamma   90.00
#
_symmetry.space_group_name_H-M   'P 1'
#
loop_
_entity.id
_entity.type
_entity.pdbx_description
1 polymer ?
#
loop_
_entity_poly.entity_id
_entity_poly.type
_entity_poly.pdbx_seq_one_letter_code
_entity_poly.pdbx_strand_id
1 'polypeptide(L)'
;GRLRNMKVKREDKGQSTVIAVAGCVAQAAGAEIIKRAPYVDIVLGPQTYHRLPEMVAKATRAEGGGTHKGILDIEFPEEPKFDHLPKVVAKGASAFLSVQEGCDKFCTFCVVPYTRGAEYSRAVEDVVAEAKTLASGGAKEITLLGQNVNAYHGEKIKGETGSEAGLGYLIRRLAEIDGVE
;
A
#
# COMPACT_ATOMS: atom_id res chain seq x y z
N GLY A 1 -3.09 7.00 -25.85
CA GLY A 1 -2.37 5.76 -25.56
C GLY A 1 -3.29 4.54 -25.57
N ARG A 2 -2.72 3.34 -25.36
CA ARG A 2 -3.43 2.03 -25.44
C ARG A 2 -4.69 1.97 -24.55
N LEU A 3 -4.61 2.42 -23.31
CA LEU A 3 -5.74 2.41 -22.38
C LEU A 3 -6.89 3.32 -22.84
N ARG A 4 -6.59 4.52 -23.36
CA ARG A 4 -7.60 5.40 -23.95
C ARG A 4 -8.37 4.70 -25.06
N ASN A 5 -7.65 4.09 -26.01
CA ASN A 5 -8.28 3.38 -27.14
C ASN A 5 -9.12 2.18 -26.67
N MET A 6 -8.68 1.52 -25.60
CA MET A 6 -9.44 0.41 -25.00
C MET A 6 -10.74 0.92 -24.36
N LYS A 7 -10.68 2.04 -23.62
CA LYS A 7 -11.84 2.68 -23.00
C LYS A 7 -12.87 3.04 -24.07
N VAL A 8 -12.47 3.79 -25.10
CA VAL A 8 -13.35 4.19 -26.22
C VAL A 8 -14.01 2.98 -26.89
N LYS A 9 -13.22 1.94 -27.25
CA LYS A 9 -13.77 0.71 -27.89
C LYS A 9 -14.78 -0.04 -27.02
N ARG A 10 -14.70 0.08 -25.70
CA ARG A 10 -15.65 -0.52 -24.78
C ARG A 10 -16.90 0.33 -24.64
N GLU A 11 -16.74 1.65 -24.56
CA GLU A 11 -17.83 2.61 -24.56
C GLU A 11 -18.68 2.52 -25.84
N ASP A 12 -18.07 2.35 -27.01
CA ASP A 12 -18.76 2.11 -28.30
C ASP A 12 -19.64 0.83 -28.26
N LYS A 13 -19.32 -0.09 -27.35
CA LYS A 13 -20.11 -1.34 -27.12
C LYS A 13 -21.11 -1.22 -25.96
N GLY A 14 -21.32 -0.02 -25.43
CA GLY A 14 -22.18 0.20 -24.27
C GLY A 14 -21.61 -0.33 -22.94
N GLN A 15 -20.28 -0.55 -22.86
CA GLN A 15 -19.61 -1.04 -21.66
C GLN A 15 -18.89 0.10 -20.96
N SER A 16 -19.17 0.31 -19.68
CA SER A 16 -18.43 1.25 -18.84
C SER A 16 -17.02 0.75 -18.54
N THR A 17 -16.03 1.68 -18.46
CA THR A 17 -14.65 1.38 -18.13
C THR A 17 -14.04 2.50 -17.30
N VAL A 18 -13.73 2.20 -16.04
CA VAL A 18 -13.02 3.12 -15.14
C VAL A 18 -11.52 2.86 -15.23
N ILE A 19 -10.74 3.93 -15.46
CA ILE A 19 -9.27 3.89 -15.46
C ILE A 19 -8.78 4.57 -14.19
N ALA A 20 -8.15 3.79 -13.30
CA ALA A 20 -7.48 4.28 -12.10
C ALA A 20 -5.96 4.26 -12.28
N VAL A 21 -5.29 5.34 -11.88
CA VAL A 21 -3.82 5.43 -11.76
C VAL A 21 -3.48 5.52 -10.28
N ALA A 22 -2.70 4.58 -9.80
CA ALA A 22 -2.41 4.42 -8.38
C ALA A 22 -0.91 4.27 -8.11
N GLY A 23 -0.47 4.63 -6.91
CA GLY A 23 0.90 4.42 -6.44
C GLY A 23 1.73 5.69 -6.26
N CYS A 24 3.04 5.53 -6.02
CA CYS A 24 3.93 6.64 -5.70
C CYS A 24 4.03 7.68 -6.81
N VAL A 25 3.98 7.26 -8.09
CA VAL A 25 3.96 8.21 -9.22
C VAL A 25 2.64 8.98 -9.25
N ALA A 26 1.51 8.33 -8.94
CA ALA A 26 0.21 8.99 -8.82
C ALA A 26 0.22 10.01 -7.66
N GLN A 27 0.81 9.65 -6.53
CA GLN A 27 1.02 10.56 -5.38
C GLN A 27 1.85 11.79 -5.77
N ALA A 28 2.97 11.58 -6.45
CA ALA A 28 3.89 12.67 -6.80
C ALA A 28 3.33 13.59 -7.91
N ALA A 29 2.70 13.02 -8.93
CA ALA A 29 2.22 13.77 -10.09
C ALA A 29 0.77 14.29 -9.94
N GLY A 30 -0.04 13.66 -9.10
CA GLY A 30 -1.37 14.12 -8.72
C GLY A 30 -2.22 14.64 -9.87
N ALA A 31 -2.68 15.88 -9.74
CA ALA A 31 -3.54 16.56 -10.72
C ALA A 31 -2.95 16.65 -12.13
N GLU A 32 -1.62 16.63 -12.27
CA GLU A 32 -0.97 16.70 -13.59
C GLU A 32 -1.29 15.47 -14.45
N ILE A 33 -1.52 14.30 -13.83
CA ILE A 33 -1.96 13.09 -14.54
C ILE A 33 -3.32 13.33 -15.19
N ILE A 34 -4.29 13.86 -14.44
CA ILE A 34 -5.63 14.15 -14.95
C ILE A 34 -5.56 15.18 -16.07
N LYS A 35 -4.75 16.23 -15.90
CA LYS A 35 -4.56 17.28 -16.91
C LYS A 35 -4.00 16.74 -18.21
N ARG A 36 -2.98 15.87 -18.17
CA ARG A 36 -2.35 15.25 -19.35
C ARG A 36 -3.16 14.12 -19.96
N ALA A 37 -3.96 13.44 -19.13
CA ALA A 37 -4.73 12.27 -19.51
C ALA A 37 -6.18 12.38 -19.01
N PRO A 38 -7.03 13.25 -19.62
CA PRO A 38 -8.40 13.50 -19.18
C PRO A 38 -9.32 12.27 -19.23
N TYR A 39 -8.88 11.17 -19.83
CA TYR A 39 -9.56 9.88 -19.86
C TYR A 39 -9.30 9.02 -18.62
N VAL A 40 -8.43 9.46 -17.71
CA VAL A 40 -8.22 8.83 -16.39
C VAL A 40 -9.32 9.31 -15.45
N ASP A 41 -9.97 8.38 -14.79
CA ASP A 41 -11.13 8.63 -13.93
C ASP A 41 -10.73 8.82 -12.47
N ILE A 42 -9.69 8.11 -12.03
CA ILE A 42 -9.22 8.13 -10.64
C ILE A 42 -7.70 8.22 -10.61
N VAL A 43 -7.17 9.10 -9.76
CA VAL A 43 -5.75 9.18 -9.40
C VAL A 43 -5.65 9.11 -7.89
N LEU A 44 -4.91 8.12 -7.36
CA LEU A 44 -4.81 7.92 -5.92
C LEU A 44 -3.40 7.54 -5.48
N GLY A 45 -3.03 8.05 -4.30
CA GLY A 45 -1.79 7.73 -3.63
C GLY A 45 -1.81 6.36 -2.93
N PRO A 46 -0.64 5.86 -2.48
CA PRO A 46 -0.57 4.56 -1.79
C PRO A 46 -1.31 4.56 -0.44
N GLN A 47 -1.45 5.70 0.20
CA GLN A 47 -2.08 5.83 1.52
C GLN A 47 -3.61 5.71 1.48
N THR A 48 -4.22 5.85 0.29
CA THR A 48 -5.67 5.90 0.11
C THR A 48 -6.24 4.70 -0.66
N TYR A 49 -5.47 3.62 -0.80
CA TYR A 49 -5.92 2.40 -1.51
C TYR A 49 -7.21 1.80 -0.94
N HIS A 50 -7.42 1.87 0.35
CA HIS A 50 -8.62 1.38 1.01
C HIS A 50 -9.89 2.13 0.56
N ARG A 51 -9.78 3.37 0.05
CA ARG A 51 -10.88 4.19 -0.47
C ARG A 51 -11.21 3.90 -1.94
N LEU A 52 -10.41 3.08 -2.63
CA LEU A 52 -10.62 2.79 -4.07
C LEU A 52 -12.02 2.27 -4.40
N PRO A 53 -12.67 1.38 -3.62
CA PRO A 53 -14.04 0.92 -3.92
C PRO A 53 -15.04 2.08 -3.95
N GLU A 54 -14.94 3.03 -3.03
CA GLU A 54 -15.80 4.22 -2.99
C GLU A 54 -15.54 5.14 -4.19
N MET A 55 -14.28 5.34 -4.57
CA MET A 55 -13.91 6.15 -5.74
C MET A 55 -14.43 5.53 -7.03
N VAL A 56 -14.33 4.21 -7.18
CA VAL A 56 -14.90 3.49 -8.33
C VAL A 56 -16.41 3.67 -8.38
N ALA A 57 -17.09 3.53 -7.26
CA ALA A 57 -18.55 3.74 -7.19
C ALA A 57 -18.96 5.19 -7.53
N LYS A 58 -18.14 6.18 -7.15
CA LYS A 58 -18.35 7.59 -7.52
C LYS A 58 -18.11 7.82 -9.02
N ALA A 59 -17.00 7.28 -9.57
CA ALA A 59 -16.68 7.39 -10.99
C ALA A 59 -17.77 6.77 -11.88
N THR A 60 -18.24 5.57 -11.53
CA THR A 60 -19.30 4.87 -12.29
C THR A 60 -20.64 5.62 -12.25
N ARG A 61 -20.97 6.26 -11.12
CA ARG A 61 -22.21 7.09 -11.04
C ARG A 61 -22.11 8.37 -11.84
N ALA A 62 -20.94 9.00 -11.94
CA ALA A 62 -20.71 10.23 -12.69
C ALA A 62 -20.83 10.02 -14.21
N GLU A 63 -20.57 8.82 -14.73
CA GLU A 63 -20.74 8.48 -16.15
C GLU A 63 -22.21 8.62 -16.62
N GLY A 64 -23.18 8.64 -15.71
CA GLY A 64 -24.60 8.79 -15.99
C GLY A 64 -25.09 10.20 -16.36
N GLY A 65 -24.22 11.23 -16.56
CA GLY A 65 -24.65 12.55 -17.04
C GLY A 65 -23.94 13.78 -16.50
N GLY A 66 -22.79 13.63 -15.81
CA GLY A 66 -22.00 14.74 -15.29
C GLY A 66 -20.69 14.97 -16.04
N THR A 67 -20.19 16.23 -16.06
CA THR A 67 -18.85 16.55 -16.52
C THR A 67 -17.81 15.74 -15.74
N HIS A 68 -17.08 14.86 -16.42
CA HIS A 68 -16.05 13.99 -15.85
C HIS A 68 -14.89 14.86 -15.31
N LYS A 69 -14.96 15.27 -14.06
CA LYS A 69 -13.77 15.70 -13.32
C LYS A 69 -13.18 14.47 -12.69
N GLY A 70 -11.96 14.07 -13.11
CA GLY A 70 -11.25 12.94 -12.50
C GLY A 70 -11.19 13.06 -10.97
N ILE A 71 -11.36 11.96 -10.28
CA ILE A 71 -11.28 11.89 -8.82
C ILE A 71 -9.79 11.86 -8.44
N LEU A 72 -9.36 12.78 -7.58
CA LEU A 72 -7.99 12.85 -7.07
C LEU A 72 -8.01 12.64 -5.57
N ASP A 73 -7.27 11.63 -5.09
CA ASP A 73 -7.03 11.39 -3.67
C ASP A 73 -5.54 11.05 -3.42
N ILE A 74 -4.80 12.07 -3.05
CA ILE A 74 -3.37 12.03 -2.72
C ILE A 74 -3.12 12.52 -1.30
N GLU A 75 -4.13 12.46 -0.45
CA GLU A 75 -4.03 12.86 0.95
C GLU A 75 -3.18 11.86 1.75
N PHE A 76 -2.59 12.35 2.83
CA PHE A 76 -2.00 11.53 3.87
C PHE A 76 -3.00 11.48 5.03
N PRO A 77 -3.82 10.43 5.13
CA PRO A 77 -4.77 10.32 6.23
C PRO A 77 -4.04 10.20 7.57
N GLU A 78 -4.64 10.71 8.63
CA GLU A 78 -4.11 10.62 10.00
C GLU A 78 -4.24 9.20 10.59
N GLU A 79 -5.01 8.33 9.92
CA GLU A 79 -5.23 6.95 10.32
C GLU A 79 -3.94 6.12 10.24
N PRO A 80 -3.73 5.14 11.14
CA PRO A 80 -2.57 4.27 11.10
C PRO A 80 -2.44 3.55 9.74
N LYS A 81 -1.24 3.60 9.18
CA LYS A 81 -0.96 3.16 7.80
C LYS A 81 -1.30 1.70 7.50
N PHE A 82 -1.33 0.85 8.52
CA PHE A 82 -1.51 -0.59 8.38
C PHE A 82 -2.91 -1.09 8.76
N ASP A 83 -3.78 -0.23 9.31
CA ASP A 83 -5.10 -0.65 9.82
C ASP A 83 -6.06 -1.13 8.73
N HIS A 84 -5.84 -0.71 7.49
CA HIS A 84 -6.69 -1.05 6.34
C HIS A 84 -6.09 -2.09 5.39
N LEU A 85 -5.03 -2.78 5.80
CA LEU A 85 -4.47 -3.84 4.96
C LEU A 85 -5.43 -5.04 4.86
N PRO A 86 -5.62 -5.61 3.65
CA PRO A 86 -6.37 -6.84 3.51
C PRO A 86 -5.68 -7.97 4.26
N LYS A 87 -6.46 -8.92 4.78
CA LYS A 87 -5.90 -10.12 5.42
C LYS A 87 -4.96 -10.83 4.46
N VAL A 88 -3.74 -11.07 4.92
CA VAL A 88 -2.72 -11.73 4.12
C VAL A 88 -3.04 -13.22 4.01
N VAL A 89 -2.94 -13.74 2.79
CA VAL A 89 -3.12 -15.16 2.50
C VAL A 89 -1.85 -15.66 1.82
N ALA A 90 -1.21 -16.67 2.38
CA ALA A 90 -0.09 -17.32 1.73
C ALA A 90 -0.54 -18.04 0.44
N LYS A 91 0.18 -17.79 -0.65
CA LYS A 91 -0.07 -18.42 -1.96
C LYS A 91 1.12 -19.29 -2.39
N GLY A 92 1.70 -20.04 -1.46
CA GLY A 92 2.88 -20.87 -1.72
C GLY A 92 3.88 -20.84 -0.58
N ALA A 93 5.09 -21.34 -0.84
CA ALA A 93 6.15 -21.44 0.17
C ALA A 93 6.78 -20.09 0.55
N SER A 94 6.67 -19.06 -0.29
CA SER A 94 7.23 -17.72 -0.01
C SER A 94 6.10 -16.70 0.16
N ALA A 95 6.26 -15.78 1.13
CA ALA A 95 5.32 -14.70 1.39
C ALA A 95 6.04 -13.37 1.64
N PHE A 96 5.34 -12.25 1.33
CA PHE A 96 5.80 -10.90 1.65
C PHE A 96 5.08 -10.39 2.90
N LEU A 97 5.82 -9.75 3.80
CA LEU A 97 5.31 -9.18 5.04
C LEU A 97 5.81 -7.75 5.19
N SER A 98 4.90 -6.78 5.06
CA SER A 98 5.23 -5.38 5.27
C SER A 98 5.40 -5.10 6.76
N VAL A 99 6.58 -4.68 7.17
CA VAL A 99 6.92 -4.39 8.57
C VAL A 99 7.11 -2.90 8.83
N GLN A 100 7.33 -2.12 7.76
CA GLN A 100 7.63 -0.70 7.85
C GLN A 100 7.14 0.01 6.58
N GLU A 101 6.66 1.24 6.72
CA GLU A 101 6.31 2.13 5.61
C GLU A 101 6.81 3.55 5.87
N GLY A 102 7.12 4.27 4.76
CA GLY A 102 7.69 5.61 4.82
C GLY A 102 9.19 5.61 5.09
N CYS A 103 9.81 6.79 5.09
CA CYS A 103 11.24 6.93 5.36
C CYS A 103 11.61 8.37 5.69
N ASP A 104 12.36 8.56 6.78
CA ASP A 104 12.82 9.88 7.25
C ASP A 104 14.28 10.18 6.89
N LYS A 105 14.88 9.44 5.94
CA LYS A 105 16.29 9.65 5.55
C LYS A 105 16.51 10.87 4.65
N PHE A 106 15.50 11.31 3.92
CA PHE A 106 15.59 12.46 3.00
C PHE A 106 16.83 12.46 2.10
N CYS A 107 17.20 11.30 1.55
CA CYS A 107 18.31 11.20 0.60
C CYS A 107 18.06 12.10 -0.62
N THR A 108 19.13 12.71 -1.17
CA THR A 108 19.08 13.81 -2.15
C THR A 108 18.17 13.58 -3.37
N PHE A 109 18.08 12.36 -3.87
CA PHE A 109 17.28 12.01 -5.07
C PHE A 109 15.99 11.24 -4.74
N CYS A 110 15.74 10.95 -3.46
CA CYS A 110 14.68 10.02 -3.07
C CYS A 110 13.34 10.73 -2.88
N VAL A 111 12.31 10.23 -3.55
CA VAL A 111 10.94 10.76 -3.47
C VAL A 111 10.10 10.12 -2.36
N VAL A 112 10.61 9.07 -1.70
CA VAL A 112 9.85 8.27 -0.71
C VAL A 112 9.23 9.11 0.41
N PRO A 113 9.94 10.04 1.08
CA PRO A 113 9.34 10.87 2.13
C PRO A 113 8.10 11.64 1.66
N TYR A 114 8.09 12.06 0.40
CA TYR A 114 7.00 12.85 -0.21
C TYR A 114 5.86 12.00 -0.75
N THR A 115 6.09 10.70 -0.98
CA THR A 115 5.07 9.80 -1.56
C THR A 115 4.54 8.76 -0.60
N ARG A 116 5.33 8.41 0.42
CA ARG A 116 4.98 7.47 1.48
C ARG A 116 4.85 8.12 2.85
N GLY A 117 5.36 9.37 3.00
CA GLY A 117 5.35 10.12 4.25
C GLY A 117 6.39 9.63 5.25
N ALA A 118 6.23 10.09 6.50
CA ALA A 118 7.09 9.75 7.63
C ALA A 118 7.17 8.24 7.84
N GLU A 119 8.30 7.80 8.38
CA GLU A 119 8.50 6.41 8.74
C GLU A 119 7.51 5.96 9.81
N TYR A 120 6.97 4.76 9.62
CA TYR A 120 6.17 4.05 10.59
C TYR A 120 6.59 2.57 10.62
N SER A 121 7.04 2.10 11.76
CA SER A 121 7.38 0.70 12.02
C SER A 121 6.25 0.03 12.81
N ARG A 122 5.77 -1.11 12.33
CA ARG A 122 4.70 -1.88 12.97
C ARG A 122 5.18 -2.46 14.30
N ALA A 123 4.27 -2.61 15.27
CA ALA A 123 4.57 -3.32 16.50
C ALA A 123 5.00 -4.76 16.23
N VAL A 124 5.96 -5.26 17.00
CA VAL A 124 6.48 -6.64 16.84
C VAL A 124 5.37 -7.67 16.99
N GLU A 125 4.43 -7.45 17.93
CA GLU A 125 3.31 -8.36 18.18
C GLU A 125 2.44 -8.55 16.93
N ASP A 126 2.10 -7.48 16.23
CA ASP A 126 1.28 -7.50 15.00
C ASP A 126 2.00 -8.21 13.86
N VAL A 127 3.30 -7.93 13.70
CA VAL A 127 4.14 -8.57 12.67
C VAL A 127 4.25 -10.07 12.92
N VAL A 128 4.48 -10.48 14.16
CA VAL A 128 4.56 -11.90 14.55
C VAL A 128 3.22 -12.61 14.37
N ALA A 129 2.10 -11.97 14.72
CA ALA A 129 0.76 -12.53 14.51
C ALA A 129 0.46 -12.78 13.02
N GLU A 130 0.80 -11.83 12.15
CA GLU A 130 0.65 -11.97 10.71
C GLU A 130 1.58 -13.05 10.15
N ALA A 131 2.84 -13.09 10.58
CA ALA A 131 3.80 -14.12 10.17
C ALA A 131 3.33 -15.54 10.53
N LYS A 132 2.76 -15.74 11.74
CA LYS A 132 2.13 -17.01 12.14
C LYS A 132 0.98 -17.39 11.22
N THR A 133 0.17 -16.43 10.81
CA THR A 133 -0.93 -16.65 9.84
C THR A 133 -0.39 -17.09 8.48
N LEU A 134 0.69 -16.46 8.00
CA LEU A 134 1.36 -16.84 6.76
C LEU A 134 1.96 -18.26 6.85
N ALA A 135 2.68 -18.57 7.93
CA ALA A 135 3.27 -19.90 8.17
C ALA A 135 2.19 -20.99 8.23
N SER A 136 1.09 -20.73 8.95
CA SER A 136 -0.08 -21.64 9.00
C SER A 136 -0.73 -21.85 7.62
N GLY A 137 -0.63 -20.86 6.74
CA GLY A 137 -1.06 -20.93 5.33
C GLY A 137 -0.06 -21.63 4.40
N GLY A 138 1.08 -22.12 4.92
CA GLY A 138 2.10 -22.87 4.18
C GLY A 138 3.31 -22.06 3.73
N ALA A 139 3.44 -20.79 4.12
CA ALA A 139 4.65 -20.03 3.87
C ALA A 139 5.80 -20.54 4.75
N LYS A 140 6.94 -20.83 4.14
CA LYS A 140 8.19 -21.25 4.80
C LYS A 140 9.22 -20.14 4.80
N GLU A 141 9.19 -19.30 3.79
CA GLU A 141 10.04 -18.13 3.61
C GLU A 141 9.21 -16.86 3.71
N ILE A 142 9.61 -15.93 4.58
CA ILE A 142 8.94 -14.64 4.76
C ILE A 142 9.91 -13.51 4.45
N THR A 143 9.64 -12.77 3.37
CA THR A 143 10.42 -11.59 3.00
C THR A 143 9.84 -10.35 3.68
N LEU A 144 10.63 -9.70 4.54
CA LEU A 144 10.26 -8.47 5.23
C LEU A 144 10.37 -7.27 4.30
N LEU A 145 9.29 -6.49 4.19
CA LEU A 145 9.22 -5.34 3.29
C LEU A 145 9.14 -4.01 4.07
N GLY A 146 9.87 -3.02 3.56
CA GLY A 146 9.83 -1.63 4.00
C GLY A 146 10.66 -0.75 3.07
N GLN A 147 10.53 0.58 3.16
CA GLN A 147 11.34 1.50 2.36
C GLN A 147 12.76 1.66 2.90
N ASN A 148 12.97 1.36 4.18
CA ASN A 148 14.27 1.33 4.84
C ASN A 148 14.24 0.31 5.99
N VAL A 149 14.11 -0.97 5.65
CA VAL A 149 13.90 -2.07 6.62
C VAL A 149 14.96 -2.09 7.74
N ASN A 150 16.22 -1.69 7.44
CA ASN A 150 17.27 -1.62 8.43
C ASN A 150 16.99 -0.63 9.58
N ALA A 151 16.14 0.36 9.34
CA ALA A 151 15.73 1.34 10.35
C ALA A 151 14.50 0.90 11.14
N TYR A 152 14.00 -0.32 10.96
CA TYR A 152 12.88 -0.83 11.73
C TYR A 152 13.10 -0.65 13.23
N HIS A 153 12.10 -0.05 13.91
CA HIS A 153 12.08 0.25 15.33
C HIS A 153 10.67 0.10 15.93
N GLY A 154 10.04 -1.03 15.66
CA GLY A 154 8.69 -1.30 16.15
C GLY A 154 8.62 -1.41 17.68
N GLU A 155 7.41 -1.22 18.23
CA GLU A 155 7.14 -1.44 19.64
C GLU A 155 7.40 -2.90 20.02
N LYS A 156 8.08 -3.13 21.15
CA LYS A 156 8.32 -4.47 21.70
C LYS A 156 7.03 -5.11 22.23
N ILE A 157 7.07 -6.42 22.36
CA ILE A 157 6.00 -7.19 23.01
C ILE A 157 5.83 -6.71 24.45
N LYS A 158 4.58 -6.51 24.88
CA LYS A 158 4.25 -6.04 26.23
C LYS A 158 4.88 -6.95 27.31
N GLY A 159 5.53 -6.33 28.27
CA GLY A 159 6.21 -7.02 29.39
C GLY A 159 7.70 -7.23 29.18
N GLU A 160 8.27 -6.92 28.03
CA GLU A 160 9.72 -6.95 27.80
C GLU A 160 10.40 -5.62 28.14
N THR A 161 11.68 -5.68 28.51
CA THR A 161 12.48 -4.48 28.83
C THR A 161 12.77 -3.64 27.61
N GLY A 162 12.53 -2.32 27.71
CA GLY A 162 12.69 -1.34 26.64
C GLY A 162 11.42 -1.17 25.80
N SER A 163 11.28 -0.01 25.17
CA SER A 163 10.09 0.36 24.40
C SER A 163 10.15 -0.07 22.93
N GLU A 164 11.34 -0.10 22.33
CA GLU A 164 11.55 -0.30 20.92
C GLU A 164 12.39 -1.56 20.63
N ALA A 165 12.11 -2.18 19.50
CA ALA A 165 12.80 -3.35 18.97
C ALA A 165 13.37 -3.03 17.57
N GLY A 166 14.66 -3.17 17.39
CA GLY A 166 15.28 -3.11 16.06
C GLY A 166 15.05 -4.37 15.23
N LEU A 167 15.43 -4.31 13.95
CA LEU A 167 15.25 -5.41 12.97
C LEU A 167 15.83 -6.75 13.47
N GLY A 168 16.99 -6.77 14.11
CA GLY A 168 17.59 -8.00 14.61
C GLY A 168 16.78 -8.68 15.72
N TYR A 169 16.05 -7.90 16.53
CA TYR A 169 15.10 -8.44 17.49
C TYR A 169 13.89 -9.06 16.76
N LEU A 170 13.30 -8.35 15.80
CA LEU A 170 12.17 -8.85 15.02
C LEU A 170 12.52 -10.16 14.31
N ILE A 171 13.67 -10.24 13.65
CA ILE A 171 14.12 -11.46 12.95
C ILE A 171 14.20 -12.65 13.91
N ARG A 172 14.76 -12.46 15.10
CA ARG A 172 14.84 -13.54 16.09
C ARG A 172 13.45 -14.03 16.51
N ARG A 173 12.50 -13.11 16.70
CA ARG A 173 11.11 -13.49 17.07
C ARG A 173 10.39 -14.22 15.94
N LEU A 174 10.65 -13.85 14.68
CA LEU A 174 10.09 -14.53 13.51
C LEU A 174 10.68 -15.92 13.30
N ALA A 175 11.98 -16.10 13.58
CA ALA A 175 12.66 -17.39 13.48
C ALA A 175 12.19 -18.42 14.53
N GLU A 176 11.48 -18.00 15.59
CA GLU A 176 10.86 -18.89 16.58
C GLU A 176 9.50 -19.46 16.10
N ILE A 177 8.99 -19.04 14.94
CA ILE A 177 7.69 -19.49 14.42
C ILE A 177 7.87 -20.84 13.72
N ASP A 178 7.12 -21.85 14.20
CA ASP A 178 7.14 -23.18 13.58
C ASP A 178 6.74 -23.12 12.10
N GLY A 179 7.57 -23.73 11.25
CA GLY A 179 7.35 -23.80 9.80
C GLY A 179 8.00 -22.67 8.99
N VAL A 180 8.63 -21.70 9.64
CA VAL A 180 9.51 -20.70 8.97
C VAL A 180 10.93 -21.25 8.94
N GLU A 181 11.54 -21.24 7.74
CA GLU A 181 12.90 -21.76 7.46
C GLU A 181 13.91 -20.63 7.25
#